data_f5ba6faf0689a7d1ca0387e6964c8e82
#
_entry.id   f5ba6faf0689a7d1ca0387e6964c8e82
#
_cell.length_a   1.000
_cell.length_b   1.000
_cell.length_c   1.000
_cell.angle_alpha   90.00
_cell.angle_beta   90.00
_cell.angle_gamma   90.00
#
_symmetry.space_group_name_H-M   'P 1'
#
loop_
_entity.id
_entity.type
_entity.pdbx_description
1 polymer ?
#
loop_
_entity_poly.entity_id
_entity_poly.type
_entity_poly.pdbx_seq_one_letter_code
_entity_poly.pdbx_strand_id
1 'polypeptide(L)'
;MASDGLRADPSVLKAEGFNMFTVGQDFSKAVKSLHDGLSALEGGNGATPPWGDDDIGEKFGVAYEGLRDGMYQSMGSLAERLAGMGLAFTEMGVRHERNEGDEDAAWRDITAQYDGQVDLPTGPHHMRRRQEP
;
A
#
# COMPACT_ATOMS: atom_id res chain seq x y z
N MET A 1 -26.04 -8.04 5.70
CA MET A 1 -25.43 -8.03 4.91
C MET A 1 -24.79 -6.86 4.44
N ALA A 2 -25.39 -5.82 4.17
CA ALA A 2 -24.73 -4.67 3.71
C ALA A 2 -23.73 -4.16 4.72
N SER A 3 -24.02 -4.33 5.98
CA SER A 3 -23.10 -3.81 6.97
C SER A 3 -21.81 -4.59 6.97
N ASP A 4 -21.86 -5.85 6.56
CA ASP A 4 -20.66 -6.61 6.53
C ASP A 4 -19.74 -6.10 5.44
N GLY A 5 -20.26 -5.63 4.35
CA GLY A 5 -19.44 -5.11 3.29
C GLY A 5 -18.72 -3.84 3.66
N LEU A 6 -19.20 -3.14 4.67
CA LEU A 6 -18.56 -1.90 5.09
C LEU A 6 -17.51 -2.12 6.16
N ARG A 7 -17.40 -3.36 6.68
CA ARG A 7 -16.44 -3.59 7.70
C ARG A 7 -15.21 -4.17 7.12
N ALA A 8 -14.08 -3.60 7.36
CA ALA A 8 -12.80 -4.13 6.89
C ALA A 8 -12.34 -5.22 7.83
N ASP A 9 -11.96 -6.35 7.27
CA ASP A 9 -11.41 -7.45 8.05
C ASP A 9 -9.91 -7.17 8.20
N PRO A 10 -9.38 -7.05 9.41
CA PRO A 10 -7.97 -6.74 9.59
C PRO A 10 -7.03 -7.75 8.96
N SER A 11 -7.39 -9.03 8.98
CA SER A 11 -6.52 -10.04 8.39
C SER A 11 -6.49 -9.93 6.88
N VAL A 12 -7.61 -9.55 6.26
CA VAL A 12 -7.64 -9.33 4.82
C VAL A 12 -6.84 -8.09 4.47
N LEU A 13 -6.97 -7.03 5.25
CA LEU A 13 -6.19 -5.82 5.02
C LEU A 13 -4.70 -6.09 5.07
N LYS A 14 -4.26 -6.88 6.06
CA LYS A 14 -2.85 -7.20 6.18
C LYS A 14 -2.37 -8.05 5.02
N ALA A 15 -3.15 -9.05 4.64
CA ALA A 15 -2.76 -9.95 3.56
C ALA A 15 -2.71 -9.23 2.22
N GLU A 16 -3.75 -8.46 1.91
CA GLU A 16 -3.79 -7.74 0.66
C GLU A 16 -2.78 -6.60 0.62
N GLY A 17 -2.54 -5.99 1.77
CA GLY A 17 -1.50 -4.98 1.87
C GLY A 17 -0.12 -5.56 1.58
N PHE A 18 0.16 -6.73 2.13
CA PHE A 18 1.42 -7.39 1.87
C PHE A 18 1.54 -7.79 0.40
N ASN A 19 0.45 -8.27 -0.18
CA ASN A 19 0.44 -8.63 -1.60
C ASN A 19 0.73 -7.40 -2.46
N MET A 20 0.11 -6.29 -2.15
CA MET A 20 0.32 -5.06 -2.91
C MET A 20 1.75 -4.56 -2.77
N PHE A 21 2.31 -4.67 -1.57
CA PHE A 21 3.70 -4.30 -1.33
C PHE A 21 4.62 -5.17 -2.19
N THR A 22 4.37 -6.47 -2.24
CA THR A 22 5.16 -7.39 -3.04
C THR A 22 5.05 -7.07 -4.53
N VAL A 23 3.84 -6.75 -4.99
CA VAL A 23 3.63 -6.36 -6.38
C VAL A 23 4.44 -5.12 -6.71
N GLY A 24 4.46 -4.15 -5.79
CA GLY A 24 5.27 -2.95 -5.99
C GLY A 24 6.75 -3.26 -6.10
N GLN A 25 7.24 -4.16 -5.25
CA GLN A 25 8.63 -4.56 -5.30
C GLN A 25 8.96 -5.31 -6.59
N ASP A 26 8.07 -6.21 -7.00
CA ASP A 26 8.28 -6.96 -8.23
C ASP A 26 8.25 -6.04 -9.44
N PHE A 27 7.39 -5.04 -9.43
CA PHE A 27 7.34 -4.06 -10.49
C PHE A 27 8.63 -3.26 -10.55
N SER A 28 9.17 -2.89 -9.41
CA SER A 28 10.44 -2.18 -9.34
C SER A 28 11.57 -3.02 -9.96
N LYS A 29 11.59 -4.32 -9.67
CA LYS A 29 12.58 -5.21 -10.25
C LYS A 29 12.41 -5.33 -11.76
N ALA A 30 11.16 -5.39 -12.22
CA ALA A 30 10.88 -5.48 -13.65
C ALA A 30 11.34 -4.22 -14.38
N VAL A 31 11.13 -3.06 -13.77
CA VAL A 31 11.58 -1.79 -14.35
C VAL A 31 13.10 -1.77 -14.45
N LYS A 32 13.78 -2.27 -13.42
CA LYS A 32 15.22 -2.33 -13.44
C LYS A 32 15.71 -3.26 -14.54
N SER A 33 15.07 -4.42 -14.70
CA SER A 33 15.42 -5.35 -15.77
C SER A 33 15.20 -4.73 -17.14
N LEU A 34 14.12 -3.99 -17.29
CA LEU A 34 13.85 -3.29 -18.54
C LEU A 34 14.93 -2.26 -18.82
N HIS A 35 15.29 -1.49 -17.81
CA HIS A 35 16.34 -0.49 -17.91
C HIS A 35 17.65 -1.14 -18.39
N ASP A 36 18.05 -2.23 -17.73
CA ASP A 36 19.29 -2.91 -18.07
C ASP A 36 19.25 -3.48 -19.48
N GLY A 37 18.11 -4.06 -19.86
CA GLY A 37 17.96 -4.62 -21.20
C GLY A 37 18.01 -3.56 -22.29
N LEU A 38 17.33 -2.44 -22.06
CA LEU A 38 17.34 -1.36 -23.03
C LEU A 38 18.72 -0.71 -23.10
N SER A 39 19.41 -0.54 -21.98
CA SER A 39 20.76 0.01 -22.00
C SER A 39 21.69 -0.83 -22.84
N ALA A 40 21.57 -2.14 -22.75
CA ALA A 40 22.39 -3.02 -23.56
C ALA A 40 22.08 -2.86 -25.05
N LEU A 41 20.81 -2.70 -25.41
CA LEU A 41 20.41 -2.55 -26.80
C LEU A 41 20.74 -1.16 -27.34
N GLU A 42 20.80 -0.19 -26.47
CA GLU A 42 21.04 1.20 -26.89
C GLU A 42 22.52 1.51 -27.05
N GLY A 43 23.37 0.53 -26.96
CA GLY A 43 24.78 0.76 -27.17
C GLY A 43 25.52 1.12 -25.92
N GLY A 44 25.20 0.49 -24.83
CA GLY A 44 25.94 0.66 -23.58
C GLY A 44 27.41 0.40 -23.81
N ASN A 45 28.22 0.95 -22.95
CA ASN A 45 29.67 0.78 -23.04
C ASN A 45 30.31 1.47 -24.26
N GLY A 46 29.70 2.55 -24.71
CA GLY A 46 30.31 3.37 -25.75
C GLY A 46 30.07 2.90 -27.16
N ALA A 47 29.25 1.88 -27.35
CA ALA A 47 28.91 1.45 -28.71
C ALA A 47 27.98 2.48 -29.35
N THR A 48 27.97 2.50 -30.66
CA THR A 48 27.10 3.39 -31.42
C THR A 48 25.64 2.98 -31.19
N PRO A 49 24.74 3.92 -30.89
CA PRO A 49 23.35 3.56 -30.71
C PRO A 49 22.73 2.98 -31.98
N PRO A 50 21.71 2.17 -31.86
CA PRO A 50 21.10 1.53 -33.04
C PRO A 50 20.53 2.52 -34.07
N TRP A 51 20.21 3.73 -33.64
CA TRP A 51 19.67 4.73 -34.56
C TRP A 51 20.79 5.51 -35.29
N GLY A 52 22.05 5.24 -34.96
CA GLY A 52 23.17 5.86 -35.64
C GLY A 52 23.54 7.23 -35.11
N ASP A 53 24.60 7.77 -35.66
CA ASP A 53 25.11 9.05 -35.20
C ASP A 53 25.02 10.14 -36.28
N ASP A 54 24.21 9.91 -37.32
CA ASP A 54 23.97 10.95 -38.29
C ASP A 54 22.94 11.96 -37.75
N ASP A 55 22.65 12.96 -38.57
CA ASP A 55 21.79 14.05 -38.14
C ASP A 55 20.41 13.57 -37.68
N ILE A 56 19.84 12.65 -38.41
CA ILE A 56 18.52 12.11 -38.08
C ILE A 56 18.61 11.24 -36.85
N GLY A 57 19.67 10.42 -36.77
CA GLY A 57 19.87 9.56 -35.60
C GLY A 57 20.06 10.35 -34.32
N GLU A 58 20.79 11.47 -34.40
CA GLU A 58 20.97 12.32 -33.24
C GLU A 58 19.64 12.87 -32.75
N LYS A 59 18.83 13.37 -33.69
CA LYS A 59 17.53 13.93 -33.32
C LYS A 59 16.61 12.88 -32.73
N PHE A 60 16.63 11.69 -33.32
CA PHE A 60 15.84 10.58 -32.81
C PHE A 60 16.30 10.24 -31.40
N GLY A 61 17.61 10.17 -31.19
CA GLY A 61 18.15 9.81 -29.88
C GLY A 61 17.72 10.75 -28.78
N VAL A 62 17.74 12.07 -29.05
CA VAL A 62 17.32 13.05 -28.07
C VAL A 62 15.85 12.82 -27.69
N ALA A 63 14.99 12.64 -28.67
CA ALA A 63 13.57 12.42 -28.40
C ALA A 63 13.33 11.09 -27.68
N TYR A 64 14.01 10.04 -28.12
CA TYR A 64 13.87 8.72 -27.53
C TYR A 64 14.32 8.72 -26.08
N GLU A 65 15.48 9.32 -25.80
CA GLU A 65 16.03 9.34 -24.46
C GLU A 65 15.13 10.11 -23.50
N GLY A 66 14.55 11.20 -23.95
CA GLY A 66 13.63 11.95 -23.13
C GLY A 66 12.39 11.17 -22.78
N LEU A 67 11.82 10.46 -23.75
CA LEU A 67 10.64 9.64 -23.50
C LEU A 67 10.99 8.45 -22.61
N ARG A 68 12.12 7.81 -22.86
CA ARG A 68 12.58 6.67 -22.09
C ARG A 68 12.78 7.05 -20.63
N ASP A 69 13.47 8.16 -20.39
CA ASP A 69 13.77 8.59 -19.03
C ASP A 69 12.50 8.98 -18.29
N GLY A 70 11.58 9.66 -18.97
CA GLY A 70 10.29 9.98 -18.39
C GLY A 70 9.49 8.74 -18.03
N MET A 71 9.57 7.71 -18.87
CA MET A 71 8.89 6.47 -18.62
C MET A 71 9.48 5.74 -17.42
N TYR A 72 10.81 5.69 -17.33
CA TYR A 72 11.46 5.07 -16.18
C TYR A 72 11.07 5.78 -14.88
N GLN A 73 11.05 7.09 -14.91
CA GLN A 73 10.69 7.86 -13.74
C GLN A 73 9.25 7.59 -13.33
N SER A 74 8.34 7.54 -14.30
CA SER A 74 6.93 7.27 -13.99
C SER A 74 6.71 5.87 -13.46
N MET A 75 7.37 4.88 -14.06
CA MET A 75 7.24 3.49 -13.61
C MET A 75 7.86 3.29 -12.23
N GLY A 76 9.00 3.92 -11.96
CA GLY A 76 9.61 3.85 -10.66
C GLY A 76 8.73 4.46 -9.59
N SER A 77 8.14 5.61 -9.90
CA SER A 77 7.22 6.28 -9.00
C SER A 77 5.99 5.42 -8.72
N LEU A 78 5.46 4.76 -9.77
CA LEU A 78 4.32 3.87 -9.59
C LEU A 78 4.66 2.68 -8.70
N ALA A 79 5.84 2.10 -8.89
CA ALA A 79 6.29 0.98 -8.07
C ALA A 79 6.36 1.39 -6.59
N GLU A 80 6.91 2.57 -6.32
CA GLU A 80 7.00 3.08 -4.96
C GLU A 80 5.65 3.32 -4.36
N ARG A 81 4.72 3.85 -5.14
CA ARG A 81 3.38 4.11 -4.64
C ARG A 81 2.65 2.82 -4.33
N LEU A 82 2.80 1.81 -5.18
CA LEU A 82 2.18 0.52 -4.92
C LEU A 82 2.72 -0.09 -3.64
N ALA A 83 4.03 -0.07 -3.47
CA ALA A 83 4.64 -0.61 -2.26
C ALA A 83 4.19 0.19 -1.03
N GLY A 84 4.16 1.51 -1.14
CA GLY A 84 3.74 2.37 -0.03
C GLY A 84 2.29 2.16 0.34
N MET A 85 1.41 2.00 -0.64
CA MET A 85 0.01 1.71 -0.37
C MET A 85 -0.15 0.36 0.31
N GLY A 86 0.64 -0.62 -0.12
CA GLY A 86 0.62 -1.93 0.51
C GLY A 86 1.03 -1.86 1.97
N LEU A 87 2.07 -1.10 2.27
CA LEU A 87 2.49 -0.93 3.65
C LEU A 87 1.43 -0.20 4.46
N ALA A 88 0.77 0.80 3.88
CA ALA A 88 -0.28 1.52 4.56
C ALA A 88 -1.46 0.61 4.91
N PHE A 89 -1.87 -0.24 3.96
CA PHE A 89 -2.96 -1.17 4.23
C PHE A 89 -2.58 -2.19 5.30
N THR A 90 -1.34 -2.68 5.27
CA THR A 90 -0.86 -3.59 6.29
C THR A 90 -0.92 -2.93 7.66
N GLU A 91 -0.47 -1.68 7.73
CA GLU A 91 -0.47 -0.95 8.98
C GLU A 91 -1.88 -0.69 9.47
N MET A 92 -2.80 -0.38 8.56
CA MET A 92 -4.20 -0.19 8.93
C MET A 92 -4.78 -1.46 9.54
N GLY A 93 -4.46 -2.61 8.95
CA GLY A 93 -4.91 -3.88 9.48
C GLY A 93 -4.39 -4.15 10.87
N VAL A 94 -3.10 -3.87 11.08
CA VAL A 94 -2.49 -4.06 12.38
C VAL A 94 -3.13 -3.16 13.44
N ARG A 95 -3.35 -1.90 13.09
CA ARG A 95 -3.96 -0.96 14.02
C ARG A 95 -5.39 -1.34 14.35
N HIS A 96 -6.13 -1.78 13.35
CA HIS A 96 -7.52 -2.15 13.56
C HIS A 96 -7.60 -3.36 14.49
N GLU A 97 -6.74 -4.33 14.28
CA GLU A 97 -6.67 -5.49 15.14
C GLU A 97 -6.34 -5.11 16.56
N ARG A 98 -5.38 -4.22 16.72
CA ARG A 98 -4.95 -3.79 18.04
C ARG A 98 -6.04 -3.02 18.77
N ASN A 99 -6.73 -2.15 18.05
CA ASN A 99 -7.79 -1.37 18.64
C ASN A 99 -8.94 -2.25 19.12
N GLU A 100 -9.29 -3.26 18.30
CA GLU A 100 -10.34 -4.18 18.72
C GLU A 100 -9.94 -4.96 19.96
N GLY A 101 -8.69 -5.42 19.99
CA GLY A 101 -8.20 -6.14 21.15
C GLY A 101 -8.16 -5.29 22.39
N ASP A 102 -7.77 -4.03 22.24
CA ASP A 102 -7.68 -3.12 23.37
C ASP A 102 -9.08 -2.80 23.91
N GLU A 103 -10.04 -2.63 23.04
CA GLU A 103 -11.41 -2.37 23.48
C GLU A 103 -11.99 -3.56 24.22
N ASP A 104 -11.77 -4.75 23.71
CA ASP A 104 -12.26 -5.96 24.35
C ASP A 104 -11.62 -6.14 25.72
N ALA A 105 -10.33 -5.89 25.81
CA ALA A 105 -9.63 -6.03 27.08
C ALA A 105 -10.14 -5.02 28.09
N ALA A 106 -10.39 -3.80 27.66
CA ALA A 106 -10.91 -2.77 28.55
C ALA A 106 -12.29 -3.13 29.09
N TRP A 107 -13.15 -3.66 28.21
CA TRP A 107 -14.48 -4.04 28.62
C TRP A 107 -14.44 -5.18 29.61
N ARG A 108 -13.61 -6.18 29.38
CA ARG A 108 -13.51 -7.30 30.30
C ARG A 108 -13.01 -6.84 31.65
N ASP A 109 -12.09 -5.91 31.68
CA ASP A 109 -11.53 -5.40 32.89
C ASP A 109 -12.59 -4.66 33.70
N ILE A 110 -13.36 -3.81 33.04
CA ILE A 110 -14.41 -3.07 33.72
C ILE A 110 -15.47 -4.02 34.25
N THR A 111 -15.86 -4.99 33.45
CA THR A 111 -16.87 -5.94 33.89
C THR A 111 -16.42 -6.76 35.08
N ALA A 112 -15.15 -7.17 35.09
CA ALA A 112 -14.62 -7.95 36.18
C ALA A 112 -14.59 -7.15 37.49
N GLN A 113 -14.32 -5.86 37.37
CA GLN A 113 -14.29 -5.03 38.57
C GLN A 113 -15.64 -4.93 39.24
N TYR A 114 -16.70 -4.93 38.48
CA TYR A 114 -18.03 -4.77 39.02
C TYR A 114 -18.83 -6.07 39.05
N ASP A 115 -18.19 -7.17 38.82
CA ASP A 115 -18.90 -8.44 38.76
C ASP A 115 -19.55 -8.72 40.11
N GLY A 116 -20.81 -9.00 40.13
CA GLY A 116 -21.52 -9.34 41.33
C GLY A 116 -21.95 -8.14 42.13
N GLN A 117 -21.49 -6.97 41.81
CA GLN A 117 -21.85 -5.83 42.58
C GLN A 117 -22.93 -5.00 41.91
N VAL A 118 -22.85 -4.80 40.66
CA VAL A 118 -23.78 -3.96 39.99
C VAL A 118 -24.17 -4.61 38.66
N ASP A 119 -25.38 -4.37 38.26
CA ASP A 119 -25.83 -4.88 36.98
C ASP A 119 -25.32 -3.94 35.93
N LEU A 120 -24.31 -4.27 35.24
CA LEU A 120 -23.74 -3.39 34.24
C LEU A 120 -24.41 -3.50 32.90
N PRO A 121 -24.48 -2.42 32.15
CA PRO A 121 -25.01 -2.48 30.81
C PRO A 121 -24.13 -3.33 29.93
N THR A 122 -24.74 -4.04 29.04
CA THR A 122 -23.98 -4.94 28.23
C THR A 122 -23.47 -4.33 26.99
N GLY A 123 -23.55 -3.10 26.77
CA GLY A 123 -23.01 -2.52 25.55
C GLY A 123 -22.86 -1.08 25.65
N PRO A 124 -22.19 -0.54 24.73
CA PRO A 124 -21.95 0.88 24.75
C PRO A 124 -23.19 1.69 24.54
N HIS A 125 -24.23 1.07 24.01
CA HIS A 125 -25.36 1.85 23.74
C HIS A 125 -26.03 2.27 24.97
N HIS A 126 -25.66 1.76 26.07
CA HIS A 126 -26.39 2.10 27.17
C HIS A 126 -26.04 3.36 27.70
N MET A 127 -25.10 3.85 27.30
CA MET A 127 -24.73 5.02 27.76
C MET A 127 -25.53 6.03 27.48
N ARG A 128 -26.43 6.12 27.05
CA ARG A 128 -27.11 7.00 26.59
C ARG A 128 -27.97 7.51 27.30
N ARG A 129 -28.33 8.13 27.61
CA ARG A 129 -29.11 8.70 27.99
C ARG A 129 -29.69 9.14 28.99
N ARG A 130 -29.77 9.86 29.20
CA ARG A 130 -30.31 10.31 30.07
C ARG A 130 -31.35 10.99 29.67
N GLN A 131 -32.13 11.19 30.21
CA GLN A 131 -33.13 11.81 29.81
C GLN A 131 -33.32 12.85 30.68
N GLU A 132 -33.84 13.66 30.34
CA GLU A 132 -34.04 14.67 31.04
C GLU A 132 -35.34 14.79 31.48
N PRO A 133 -35.74 15.33 32.26
CA PRO A 133 -37.07 15.46 32.73
C PRO A 133 -37.87 16.43 31.99
#